data_1d2d12262e5840e7d699a00d294390e4
#
_entry.id   1d2d12262e5840e7d699a00d294390e4
#
_cell.length_a   1.000
_cell.length_b   1.000
_cell.length_c   1.000
_cell.angle_alpha   90.00
_cell.angle_beta   90.00
_cell.angle_gamma   90.00
#
_symmetry.space_group_name_H-M   'P 1'
#
loop_
_entity.id
_entity.type
_entity.pdbx_description
1 polymer ?
#
loop_
_entity_poly.entity_id
_entity_poly.type
_entity_poly.pdbx_seq_one_letter_code
_entity_poly.pdbx_strand_id
1 'polypeptide(L)'
;MPNSTKAKHPSGKVEITFTEDDHSYVDDFGIDYTSGTTLVKSAFEEFDAKKAAAIKSAKTGIPADQYIAEWKAAGERAAMEGTRAHENCERQILGRIADMNQPQDDDERARFRAAWFEVEKLKAAFPPDFMRSSLEPEKLVFSPRFRVSGSVDLLAHRSDGKYFIFDWKYVKEIKREGFNGKTGIHIASRHLPDCNFYHYALQLSIYEQVMKCEGYIPPDATVERWLNVYRKPTADFEHVQLPDLGREALLLMAWNATCDNLEYVPF
;
A
#
# COMPACT_ATOMS: atom_id res chain seq x y z
N MET A 1 -0.32 20.56 -15.07
CA MET A 1 -0.35 20.77 -13.60
C MET A 1 0.01 19.44 -12.99
N PRO A 2 0.75 19.39 -11.89
CA PRO A 2 1.02 18.11 -11.23
C PRO A 2 -0.32 17.43 -10.91
N ASN A 3 -0.37 16.12 -11.11
CA ASN A 3 -1.55 15.32 -10.76
C ASN A 3 -1.62 15.27 -9.22
N SER A 4 -2.61 15.92 -8.63
CA SER A 4 -2.73 16.00 -7.17
C SER A 4 -4.14 15.69 -6.71
N THR A 5 -4.25 14.96 -5.61
CA THR A 5 -5.50 14.59 -4.95
C THR A 5 -5.56 15.22 -3.57
N LYS A 6 -6.72 15.76 -3.21
CA LYS A 6 -6.97 16.36 -1.89
C LYS A 6 -7.97 15.55 -1.09
N ALA A 7 -7.74 15.47 0.21
CA ALA A 7 -8.68 14.86 1.14
C ALA A 7 -8.78 15.65 2.44
N LYS A 8 -10.00 15.75 2.97
CA LYS A 8 -10.26 16.35 4.28
C LYS A 8 -10.19 15.30 5.38
N HIS A 9 -9.57 15.67 6.48
CA HIS A 9 -9.61 14.90 7.71
C HIS A 9 -11.06 14.77 8.23
N PRO A 10 -11.45 13.66 8.89
CA PRO A 10 -12.80 13.51 9.46
C PRO A 10 -13.20 14.62 10.42
N SER A 11 -12.26 15.25 11.12
CA SER A 11 -12.53 16.42 11.96
C SER A 11 -12.95 17.68 11.20
N GLY A 12 -12.76 17.71 9.87
CA GLY A 12 -12.99 18.87 9.01
C GLY A 12 -12.00 20.02 9.17
N LYS A 13 -10.95 19.88 10.01
CA LYS A 13 -10.02 20.97 10.38
C LYS A 13 -8.74 21.01 9.56
N VAL A 14 -8.38 19.92 8.92
CA VAL A 14 -7.12 19.74 8.15
C VAL A 14 -7.45 19.13 6.79
N GLU A 15 -6.82 19.62 5.74
CA GLU A 15 -6.87 19.05 4.40
C GLU A 15 -5.46 18.67 3.97
N ILE A 16 -5.29 17.46 3.42
CA ILE A 16 -4.01 16.99 2.89
C ILE A 16 -4.04 17.00 1.36
N THR A 17 -2.91 17.31 0.74
CA THR A 17 -2.68 17.19 -0.69
C THR A 17 -1.66 16.08 -0.93
N PHE A 18 -2.03 15.09 -1.72
CA PHE A 18 -1.13 14.10 -2.26
C PHE A 18 -0.71 14.53 -3.66
N THR A 19 0.59 14.55 -3.95
CA THR A 19 1.17 14.83 -5.27
C THR A 19 1.80 13.55 -5.82
N GLU A 20 1.34 13.11 -6.98
CA GLU A 20 1.81 11.85 -7.58
C GLU A 20 3.26 11.91 -8.07
N ASP A 21 3.70 13.06 -8.62
CA ASP A 21 5.00 13.21 -9.28
C ASP A 21 6.19 12.94 -8.34
N ASP A 22 6.10 13.37 -7.08
CA ASP A 22 7.12 13.21 -6.04
C ASP A 22 6.67 12.30 -4.89
N HIS A 23 5.45 11.78 -4.98
CA HIS A 23 4.81 10.93 -3.98
C HIS A 23 4.77 11.57 -2.58
N SER A 24 4.55 12.89 -2.53
CA SER A 24 4.52 13.69 -1.31
C SER A 24 3.13 13.88 -0.77
N TYR A 25 3.04 14.03 0.55
CA TYR A 25 1.81 14.29 1.29
C TYR A 25 2.02 15.52 2.16
N VAL A 26 1.33 16.61 1.86
CA VAL A 26 1.47 17.89 2.58
C VAL A 26 0.10 18.41 2.98
N ASP A 27 -0.06 18.84 4.22
CA ASP A 27 -1.32 19.45 4.67
C ASP A 27 -1.40 20.96 4.36
N ASP A 28 -2.57 21.56 4.62
CA ASP A 28 -2.85 22.97 4.40
C ASP A 28 -2.08 23.91 5.35
N PHE A 29 -1.35 23.37 6.33
CA PHE A 29 -0.40 24.10 7.18
C PHE A 29 1.06 23.95 6.70
N GLY A 30 1.31 23.23 5.60
CA GLY A 30 2.64 22.98 5.06
C GLY A 30 3.42 21.90 5.80
N ILE A 31 2.75 21.02 6.53
CA ILE A 31 3.38 19.91 7.24
C ILE A 31 3.45 18.69 6.33
N ASP A 32 4.65 18.11 6.23
CA ASP A 32 4.91 16.85 5.51
C ASP A 32 4.47 15.64 6.33
N TYR A 33 3.99 14.62 5.63
CA TYR A 33 3.59 13.34 6.22
C TYR A 33 4.39 12.18 5.64
N THR A 34 4.86 11.29 6.50
CA THR A 34 5.51 10.05 6.09
C THR A 34 4.47 9.09 5.49
N SER A 35 4.72 8.57 4.30
CA SER A 35 3.81 7.55 3.73
C SER A 35 3.89 6.24 4.54
N GLY A 36 2.75 5.52 4.64
CA GLY A 36 2.73 4.21 5.29
C GLY A 36 3.76 3.24 4.72
N THR A 37 4.00 3.28 3.39
CA THR A 37 5.03 2.47 2.73
C THR A 37 6.44 2.86 3.16
N THR A 38 6.74 4.15 3.27
CA THR A 38 8.05 4.65 3.77
C THR A 38 8.25 4.24 5.22
N LEU A 39 7.21 4.36 6.04
CA LEU A 39 7.24 3.96 7.44
C LEU A 39 7.51 2.44 7.60
N VAL A 40 6.89 1.60 6.77
CA VAL A 40 7.19 0.15 6.75
C VAL A 40 8.65 -0.09 6.36
N LYS A 41 9.17 0.60 5.34
CA LYS A 41 10.58 0.44 4.92
C LYS A 41 11.56 0.73 6.06
N SER A 42 11.29 1.72 6.92
CA SER A 42 12.14 2.05 8.07
C SER A 42 12.19 0.94 9.14
N ALA A 43 11.21 0.03 9.13
CA ALA A 43 11.12 -1.08 10.07
C ALA A 43 11.97 -2.31 9.68
N PHE A 44 12.50 -2.35 8.45
CA PHE A 44 13.26 -3.46 7.89
C PHE A 44 14.58 -2.98 7.27
N GLU A 45 15.53 -3.91 7.07
CA GLU A 45 16.80 -3.57 6.45
C GLU A 45 16.61 -3.23 4.97
N GLU A 46 17.20 -2.13 4.52
CA GLU A 46 17.15 -1.74 3.12
C GLU A 46 17.91 -2.77 2.25
N PHE A 47 17.32 -3.10 1.10
CA PHE A 47 17.95 -4.01 0.14
C PHE A 47 19.19 -3.37 -0.49
N ASP A 48 20.37 -3.90 -0.16
CA ASP A 48 21.64 -3.48 -0.76
C ASP A 48 21.83 -4.11 -2.15
N ALA A 49 21.32 -3.43 -3.17
CA ALA A 49 21.41 -3.86 -4.56
C ALA A 49 22.87 -4.01 -5.02
N LYS A 50 23.78 -3.14 -4.56
CA LYS A 50 25.20 -3.19 -4.94
C LYS A 50 25.88 -4.45 -4.40
N LYS A 51 25.68 -4.76 -3.11
CA LYS A 51 26.19 -5.96 -2.48
C LYS A 51 25.61 -7.23 -3.11
N ALA A 52 24.28 -7.25 -3.35
CA ALA A 52 23.63 -8.39 -3.98
C ALA A 52 24.13 -8.62 -5.41
N ALA A 53 24.30 -7.56 -6.20
CA ALA A 53 24.84 -7.62 -7.57
C ALA A 53 26.31 -8.09 -7.58
N ALA A 54 27.15 -7.62 -6.66
CA ALA A 54 28.54 -8.07 -6.54
C ALA A 54 28.63 -9.59 -6.25
N ILE A 55 27.81 -10.08 -5.31
CA ILE A 55 27.75 -11.53 -5.00
C ILE A 55 27.29 -12.35 -6.22
N LYS A 56 26.30 -11.85 -6.97
CA LYS A 56 25.79 -12.53 -8.16
C LYS A 56 26.82 -12.51 -9.29
N SER A 57 27.46 -11.36 -9.51
CA SER A 57 28.54 -11.18 -10.49
C SER A 57 29.70 -12.15 -10.26
N ALA A 58 30.16 -12.31 -9.01
CA ALA A 58 31.22 -13.24 -8.66
C ALA A 58 30.87 -14.72 -8.98
N LYS A 59 29.58 -15.08 -8.98
CA LYS A 59 29.13 -16.46 -9.31
C LYS A 59 28.89 -16.67 -10.79
N THR A 60 28.55 -15.64 -11.56
CA THR A 60 28.09 -15.79 -12.94
C THR A 60 29.07 -15.22 -13.98
N GLY A 61 30.02 -14.38 -13.55
CA GLY A 61 30.91 -13.63 -14.45
C GLY A 61 30.26 -12.44 -15.16
N ILE A 62 28.96 -12.19 -14.97
CA ILE A 62 28.26 -11.01 -15.56
C ILE A 62 28.55 -9.79 -14.69
N PRO A 63 28.85 -8.60 -15.27
CA PRO A 63 29.12 -7.40 -14.52
C PRO A 63 28.02 -7.00 -13.55
N ALA A 64 28.38 -6.55 -12.33
CA ALA A 64 27.42 -6.18 -11.31
C ALA A 64 26.47 -5.05 -11.76
N ASP A 65 26.98 -4.07 -12.52
CA ASP A 65 26.19 -2.95 -13.04
C ASP A 65 25.08 -3.41 -13.99
N GLN A 66 25.32 -4.50 -14.75
CA GLN A 66 24.29 -5.08 -15.61
C GLN A 66 23.11 -5.61 -14.76
N TYR A 67 23.39 -6.31 -13.67
CA TYR A 67 22.32 -6.77 -12.75
C TYR A 67 21.55 -5.61 -12.13
N ILE A 68 22.24 -4.55 -11.71
CA ILE A 68 21.59 -3.36 -11.14
C ILE A 68 20.67 -2.73 -12.18
N ALA A 69 21.14 -2.57 -13.43
CA ALA A 69 20.34 -2.01 -14.51
C ALA A 69 19.10 -2.88 -14.85
N GLU A 70 19.29 -4.21 -14.93
CA GLU A 70 18.20 -5.16 -15.16
C GLU A 70 17.14 -5.11 -14.06
N TRP A 71 17.57 -5.09 -12.78
CA TRP A 71 16.65 -5.04 -11.64
C TRP A 71 15.88 -3.71 -11.59
N LYS A 72 16.58 -2.60 -11.88
CA LYS A 72 15.94 -1.29 -11.94
C LYS A 72 14.88 -1.25 -13.03
N ALA A 73 15.23 -1.67 -14.25
CA ALA A 73 14.30 -1.68 -15.39
C ALA A 73 13.09 -2.62 -15.14
N ALA A 74 13.34 -3.79 -14.50
CA ALA A 74 12.26 -4.70 -14.13
C ALA A 74 11.35 -4.10 -13.06
N GLY A 75 11.90 -3.41 -12.06
CA GLY A 75 11.14 -2.71 -11.01
C GLY A 75 10.28 -1.58 -11.57
N GLU A 76 10.84 -0.73 -12.43
CA GLU A 76 10.13 0.38 -13.09
C GLU A 76 8.96 -0.14 -13.94
N ARG A 77 9.20 -1.21 -14.71
CA ARG A 77 8.14 -1.84 -15.51
C ARG A 77 7.03 -2.40 -14.61
N ALA A 78 7.38 -3.14 -13.56
CA ALA A 78 6.41 -3.71 -12.65
C ALA A 78 5.59 -2.63 -11.92
N ALA A 79 6.22 -1.51 -11.54
CA ALA A 79 5.54 -0.36 -10.95
C ALA A 79 4.53 0.25 -11.92
N MET A 80 4.95 0.54 -13.16
CA MET A 80 4.07 1.11 -14.20
C MET A 80 2.88 0.18 -14.51
N GLU A 81 3.14 -1.11 -14.69
CA GLU A 81 2.11 -2.11 -14.96
C GLU A 81 1.11 -2.25 -13.78
N GLY A 82 1.62 -2.17 -12.55
CA GLY A 82 0.82 -2.16 -11.33
C GLY A 82 -0.09 -0.94 -11.26
N THR A 83 0.47 0.27 -11.42
CA THR A 83 -0.27 1.53 -11.39
C THR A 83 -1.44 1.52 -12.38
N ARG A 84 -1.21 1.14 -13.65
CA ARG A 84 -2.25 1.07 -14.67
C ARG A 84 -3.39 0.10 -14.33
N ALA A 85 -3.06 -1.00 -13.65
CA ALA A 85 -4.06 -1.97 -13.22
C ALA A 85 -4.87 -1.47 -12.01
N HIS A 86 -4.23 -0.82 -11.02
CA HIS A 86 -4.91 -0.15 -9.90
C HIS A 86 -5.89 0.91 -10.39
N GLU A 87 -5.44 1.80 -11.28
CA GLU A 87 -6.30 2.82 -11.89
C GLU A 87 -7.52 2.23 -12.58
N ASN A 88 -7.38 1.08 -13.25
CA ASN A 88 -8.52 0.42 -13.88
C ASN A 88 -9.50 -0.16 -12.85
N CYS A 89 -9.02 -0.72 -11.75
CA CYS A 89 -9.88 -1.16 -10.64
C CYS A 89 -10.65 0.03 -10.04
N GLU A 90 -9.97 1.13 -9.76
CA GLU A 90 -10.59 2.37 -9.26
C GLU A 90 -11.66 2.87 -10.22
N ARG A 91 -11.30 3.07 -11.50
CA ARG A 91 -12.21 3.60 -12.53
C ARG A 91 -13.46 2.73 -12.70
N GLN A 92 -13.28 1.40 -12.63
CA GLN A 92 -14.40 0.47 -12.70
C GLN A 92 -15.32 0.56 -11.46
N ILE A 93 -14.76 0.68 -10.26
CA ILE A 93 -15.54 0.85 -9.03
C ILE A 93 -16.34 2.16 -9.10
N LEU A 94 -15.71 3.23 -9.57
CA LEU A 94 -16.33 4.56 -9.73
C LEU A 94 -17.28 4.68 -10.95
N GLY A 95 -17.40 3.63 -11.76
CA GLY A 95 -18.21 3.66 -12.99
C GLY A 95 -17.60 4.47 -14.15
N ARG A 96 -16.31 4.83 -14.06
CA ARG A 96 -15.57 5.60 -15.08
C ARG A 96 -14.98 4.70 -16.17
N ILE A 97 -15.81 3.86 -16.78
CA ILE A 97 -15.37 2.83 -17.73
C ILE A 97 -14.71 3.42 -18.99
N ALA A 98 -15.18 4.60 -19.45
CA ALA A 98 -14.61 5.27 -20.61
C ALA A 98 -13.15 5.74 -20.40
N ASP A 99 -12.74 5.93 -19.15
CA ASP A 99 -11.42 6.45 -18.78
C ASP A 99 -10.40 5.31 -18.52
N MET A 100 -10.81 4.05 -18.65
CA MET A 100 -9.93 2.90 -18.35
C MET A 100 -8.77 2.81 -19.34
N ASN A 101 -7.59 2.44 -18.79
CA ASN A 101 -6.40 2.16 -19.60
C ASN A 101 -6.68 1.01 -20.58
N GLN A 102 -6.28 1.20 -21.83
CA GLN A 102 -6.31 0.12 -22.83
C GLN A 102 -5.05 -0.74 -22.68
N PRO A 103 -5.17 -2.08 -22.81
CA PRO A 103 -4.03 -2.97 -22.69
C PRO A 103 -3.02 -2.76 -23.84
N GLN A 104 -1.73 -2.77 -23.50
CA GLN A 104 -0.63 -2.58 -24.44
C GLN A 104 -0.17 -3.91 -25.09
N ASP A 105 -0.39 -5.03 -24.37
CA ASP A 105 -0.03 -6.38 -24.82
C ASP A 105 -1.03 -7.43 -24.29
N ASP A 106 -0.79 -8.70 -24.62
CA ASP A 106 -1.67 -9.80 -24.22
C ASP A 106 -1.58 -10.12 -22.73
N ASP A 107 -0.42 -9.93 -22.10
CA ASP A 107 -0.23 -10.10 -20.66
C ASP A 107 -1.05 -9.04 -19.89
N GLU A 108 -0.98 -7.79 -20.32
CA GLU A 108 -1.75 -6.71 -19.71
C GLU A 108 -3.25 -6.89 -19.97
N ARG A 109 -3.64 -7.37 -21.16
CA ARG A 109 -5.04 -7.70 -21.45
C ARG A 109 -5.57 -8.78 -20.51
N ALA A 110 -4.80 -9.84 -20.27
CA ALA A 110 -5.19 -10.90 -19.33
C ALA A 110 -5.34 -10.34 -17.90
N ARG A 111 -4.39 -9.48 -17.46
CA ARG A 111 -4.41 -8.82 -16.16
C ARG A 111 -5.63 -7.92 -15.98
N PHE A 112 -5.91 -7.06 -16.94
CA PHE A 112 -7.07 -6.15 -16.89
C PHE A 112 -8.39 -6.91 -16.89
N ARG A 113 -8.46 -8.00 -17.66
CA ARG A 113 -9.64 -8.88 -17.65
C ARG A 113 -9.85 -9.55 -16.30
N ALA A 114 -8.79 -10.07 -15.68
CA ALA A 114 -8.87 -10.66 -14.34
C ALA A 114 -9.30 -9.61 -13.30
N ALA A 115 -8.70 -8.40 -13.34
CA ALA A 115 -9.07 -7.29 -12.48
C ALA A 115 -10.54 -6.89 -12.63
N TRP A 116 -11.05 -6.85 -13.86
CA TRP A 116 -12.45 -6.59 -14.14
C TRP A 116 -13.37 -7.57 -13.41
N PHE A 117 -13.14 -8.87 -13.57
CA PHE A 117 -13.96 -9.88 -12.92
C PHE A 117 -13.83 -9.85 -11.39
N GLU A 118 -12.65 -9.54 -10.88
CA GLU A 118 -12.44 -9.42 -9.44
C GLU A 118 -13.22 -8.24 -8.85
N VAL A 119 -13.21 -7.09 -9.49
CA VAL A 119 -14.02 -5.93 -9.09
C VAL A 119 -15.51 -6.24 -9.13
N GLU A 120 -16.01 -6.97 -10.15
CA GLU A 120 -17.42 -7.37 -10.20
C GLU A 120 -17.80 -8.35 -9.07
N LYS A 121 -16.91 -9.27 -8.68
CA LYS A 121 -17.10 -10.11 -7.49
C LYS A 121 -17.20 -9.27 -6.21
N LEU A 122 -16.32 -8.28 -6.04
CA LEU A 122 -16.34 -7.37 -4.89
C LEU A 122 -17.62 -6.52 -4.86
N LYS A 123 -18.04 -5.96 -5.99
CA LYS A 123 -19.33 -5.23 -6.08
C LYS A 123 -20.53 -6.11 -5.67
N ALA A 124 -20.51 -7.38 -6.05
CA ALA A 124 -21.56 -8.31 -5.67
C ALA A 124 -21.52 -8.69 -4.18
N ALA A 125 -20.31 -8.78 -3.60
CA ALA A 125 -20.12 -9.11 -2.19
C ALA A 125 -20.40 -7.93 -1.24
N PHE A 126 -20.24 -6.70 -1.76
CA PHE A 126 -20.44 -5.46 -1.02
C PHE A 126 -21.45 -4.56 -1.75
N PRO A 127 -22.74 -4.93 -1.80
CA PRO A 127 -23.74 -4.11 -2.45
C PRO A 127 -23.92 -2.77 -1.72
N PRO A 128 -24.16 -1.66 -2.45
CA PRO A 128 -24.40 -0.38 -1.83
C PRO A 128 -25.59 -0.44 -0.88
N ASP A 129 -25.42 0.13 0.30
CA ASP A 129 -26.54 0.34 1.21
C ASP A 129 -27.10 1.77 1.06
N PHE A 130 -28.24 2.05 1.74
CA PHE A 130 -28.99 3.29 1.61
C PHE A 130 -28.21 4.56 2.01
N MET A 131 -27.12 4.44 2.75
CA MET A 131 -26.49 5.56 3.45
C MET A 131 -25.06 5.84 3.03
N ARG A 132 -24.33 4.91 2.38
CA ARG A 132 -22.95 5.12 1.91
C ARG A 132 -22.57 4.17 0.79
N SER A 133 -21.55 4.55 0.03
CA SER A 133 -20.86 3.63 -0.84
C SER A 133 -20.23 2.54 0.02
N SER A 134 -20.47 1.29 -0.29
CA SER A 134 -19.84 0.15 0.39
C SER A 134 -18.43 -0.14 -0.11
N LEU A 135 -18.01 0.51 -1.21
CA LEU A 135 -16.68 0.43 -1.80
C LEU A 135 -16.11 1.83 -2.01
N GLU A 136 -15.01 2.13 -1.34
CA GLU A 136 -14.29 3.41 -1.44
C GLU A 136 -12.86 3.12 -1.98
N PRO A 137 -12.63 3.24 -3.30
CA PRO A 137 -11.31 3.04 -3.88
C PRO A 137 -10.40 4.24 -3.61
N GLU A 138 -9.09 4.00 -3.58
CA GLU A 138 -8.02 4.99 -3.38
C GLU A 138 -8.33 5.95 -2.23
N LYS A 139 -8.76 5.36 -1.11
CA LYS A 139 -9.12 6.12 0.08
C LYS A 139 -7.89 6.75 0.72
N LEU A 140 -7.70 8.05 0.53
CA LEU A 140 -6.65 8.80 1.19
C LEU A 140 -6.96 8.96 2.68
N VAL A 141 -6.05 8.48 3.54
CA VAL A 141 -6.15 8.53 4.99
C VAL A 141 -4.88 9.12 5.59
N PHE A 142 -5.00 9.90 6.66
CA PHE A 142 -3.86 10.51 7.31
C PHE A 142 -4.11 10.83 8.78
N SER A 143 -3.05 10.90 9.54
CA SER A 143 -3.04 11.22 10.96
C SER A 143 -2.15 12.43 11.23
N PRO A 144 -2.71 13.61 11.50
CA PRO A 144 -1.95 14.76 11.95
C PRO A 144 -1.14 14.48 13.23
N ARG A 145 -1.69 13.64 14.10
CA ARG A 145 -1.05 13.24 15.36
C ARG A 145 0.23 12.45 15.16
N PHE A 146 0.24 11.50 14.21
CA PHE A 146 1.37 10.62 13.97
C PHE A 146 2.20 11.03 12.74
N ARG A 147 1.75 12.06 12.00
CA ARG A 147 2.35 12.52 10.73
C ARG A 147 2.53 11.38 9.72
N VAL A 148 1.53 10.54 9.63
CA VAL A 148 1.50 9.39 8.73
C VAL A 148 0.32 9.51 7.78
N SER A 149 0.53 9.20 6.51
CA SER A 149 -0.54 9.17 5.51
C SER A 149 -0.38 8.02 4.53
N GLY A 150 -1.41 7.79 3.71
CA GLY A 150 -1.37 6.86 2.60
C GLY A 150 -2.72 6.71 1.92
N SER A 151 -2.72 6.03 0.79
CA SER A 151 -3.94 5.61 0.10
C SER A 151 -4.22 4.14 0.38
N VAL A 152 -5.47 3.85 0.71
CA VAL A 152 -6.00 2.48 0.81
C VAL A 152 -6.59 2.14 -0.55
N ASP A 153 -6.04 1.13 -1.24
CA ASP A 153 -6.46 0.78 -2.60
C ASP A 153 -7.97 0.53 -2.70
N LEU A 154 -8.53 -0.14 -1.67
CA LEU A 154 -9.98 -0.28 -1.54
C LEU A 154 -10.38 -0.48 -0.08
N LEU A 155 -11.17 0.44 0.45
CA LEU A 155 -11.90 0.27 1.70
C LEU A 155 -13.32 -0.20 1.39
N ALA A 156 -13.73 -1.33 1.96
CA ALA A 156 -15.07 -1.84 1.84
C ALA A 156 -15.77 -1.93 3.20
N HIS A 157 -17.06 -1.66 3.22
CA HIS A 157 -17.91 -1.79 4.41
C HIS A 157 -19.09 -2.70 4.11
N ARG A 158 -19.31 -3.67 4.98
CA ARG A 158 -20.42 -4.62 4.86
C ARG A 158 -21.55 -4.26 5.83
N SER A 159 -22.77 -4.60 5.48
CA SER A 159 -23.98 -4.29 6.26
C SER A 159 -23.99 -4.84 7.70
N ASP A 160 -23.16 -5.84 8.01
CA ASP A 160 -22.95 -6.37 9.36
C ASP A 160 -22.02 -5.51 10.23
N GLY A 161 -21.57 -4.37 9.74
CA GLY A 161 -20.68 -3.43 10.44
C GLY A 161 -19.19 -3.74 10.30
N LYS A 162 -18.81 -4.77 9.55
CA LYS A 162 -17.40 -5.08 9.31
C LYS A 162 -16.80 -4.25 8.19
N TYR A 163 -15.54 -3.88 8.36
CA TYR A 163 -14.73 -3.22 7.37
C TYR A 163 -13.71 -4.18 6.77
N PHE A 164 -13.34 -3.93 5.52
CA PHE A 164 -12.36 -4.71 4.80
C PHE A 164 -11.41 -3.75 4.09
N ILE A 165 -10.12 -4.00 4.23
CA ILE A 165 -9.06 -3.31 3.50
C ILE A 165 -8.53 -4.30 2.48
N PHE A 166 -8.66 -3.96 1.20
CA PHE A 166 -8.08 -4.72 0.10
C PHE A 166 -6.93 -3.93 -0.50
N ASP A 167 -5.88 -4.65 -0.87
CA ASP A 167 -4.70 -4.09 -1.52
C ASP A 167 -4.34 -4.99 -2.71
N TRP A 168 -4.22 -4.39 -3.89
CA TRP A 168 -3.94 -5.08 -5.13
C TRP A 168 -2.45 -5.33 -5.29
N LYS A 169 -2.06 -6.57 -5.58
CA LYS A 169 -0.64 -6.91 -5.77
C LYS A 169 -0.40 -7.67 -7.05
N TYR A 170 0.49 -7.11 -7.85
CA TYR A 170 0.96 -7.69 -9.12
C TYR A 170 2.39 -8.21 -8.93
N VAL A 171 2.58 -9.08 -7.95
CA VAL A 171 3.89 -9.63 -7.57
C VAL A 171 3.98 -11.12 -7.92
N LYS A 172 5.19 -11.56 -8.23
CA LYS A 172 5.43 -12.95 -8.61
C LYS A 172 5.06 -13.94 -7.50
N GLU A 173 5.36 -13.58 -6.24
CA GLU A 173 5.24 -14.48 -5.10
C GLU A 173 5.00 -13.69 -3.80
N ILE A 174 4.18 -14.25 -2.91
CA ILE A 174 4.07 -13.81 -1.52
C ILE A 174 4.92 -14.72 -0.65
N LYS A 175 6.06 -14.19 -0.19
CA LYS A 175 6.99 -14.88 0.70
C LYS A 175 6.59 -14.67 2.14
N ARG A 176 6.69 -15.71 2.96
CA ARG A 176 6.38 -15.69 4.39
C ARG A 176 7.59 -15.78 5.29
N GLU A 177 8.78 -15.99 4.70
CA GLU A 177 10.05 -16.11 5.38
C GLU A 177 11.02 -15.04 4.88
N GLY A 178 11.80 -14.48 5.80
CA GLY A 178 12.87 -13.54 5.49
C GLY A 178 14.05 -14.25 4.81
N PHE A 179 14.68 -13.58 3.87
CA PHE A 179 15.89 -14.12 3.22
C PHE A 179 16.98 -14.41 4.26
N ASN A 180 17.45 -15.68 4.31
CA ASN A 180 18.40 -16.16 5.32
C ASN A 180 17.94 -15.93 6.78
N GLY A 181 16.64 -15.99 7.04
CA GLY A 181 16.09 -15.81 8.38
C GLY A 181 16.11 -14.36 8.88
N LYS A 182 16.31 -13.37 8.01
CA LYS A 182 16.25 -11.96 8.39
C LYS A 182 14.90 -11.59 8.97
N THR A 183 14.92 -10.70 9.95
CA THR A 183 13.75 -10.11 10.58
C THR A 183 13.84 -8.58 10.55
N GLY A 184 12.78 -7.91 10.99
CA GLY A 184 12.79 -6.45 11.12
C GLY A 184 13.89 -5.92 12.04
N ILE A 185 14.29 -4.68 11.81
CA ILE A 185 15.36 -4.00 12.57
C ILE A 185 14.81 -3.06 13.67
N HIS A 186 13.58 -2.57 13.49
CA HIS A 186 12.92 -1.72 14.47
C HIS A 186 12.32 -2.56 15.63
N ILE A 187 12.22 -2.00 16.82
CA ILE A 187 11.67 -2.71 18.00
C ILE A 187 10.28 -3.27 17.77
N ALA A 188 9.44 -2.59 16.96
CA ALA A 188 8.12 -3.03 16.58
C ALA A 188 8.12 -4.24 15.64
N SER A 189 9.19 -4.47 14.88
CA SER A 189 9.24 -5.48 13.80
C SER A 189 10.25 -6.60 14.02
N ARG A 190 11.06 -6.57 15.08
CA ARG A 190 12.16 -7.55 15.31
C ARG A 190 11.75 -9.01 15.30
N HIS A 191 10.50 -9.30 15.63
CA HIS A 191 9.93 -10.64 15.64
C HIS A 191 9.27 -11.03 14.30
N LEU A 192 9.14 -10.08 13.37
CA LEU A 192 8.53 -10.30 12.07
C LEU A 192 9.59 -10.68 11.04
N PRO A 193 9.42 -11.77 10.27
CA PRO A 193 10.27 -12.08 9.13
C PRO A 193 10.34 -10.91 8.13
N ASP A 194 11.54 -10.61 7.64
CA ASP A 194 11.77 -9.58 6.62
C ASP A 194 11.36 -10.13 5.24
N CYS A 195 10.06 -10.04 4.94
CA CYS A 195 9.46 -10.50 3.70
C CYS A 195 8.21 -9.70 3.34
N ASN A 196 7.82 -9.75 2.06
CA ASN A 196 6.73 -8.95 1.54
C ASN A 196 5.37 -9.23 2.22
N PHE A 197 5.11 -10.45 2.71
CA PHE A 197 3.89 -10.76 3.46
C PHE A 197 3.75 -9.89 4.72
N TYR A 198 4.80 -9.79 5.53
CA TYR A 198 4.78 -8.99 6.75
C TYR A 198 4.91 -7.49 6.47
N HIS A 199 5.59 -7.09 5.37
CA HIS A 199 5.59 -5.70 4.94
C HIS A 199 4.17 -5.22 4.59
N TYR A 200 3.41 -6.00 3.83
CA TYR A 200 2.02 -5.66 3.50
C TYR A 200 1.10 -5.72 4.73
N ALA A 201 1.28 -6.73 5.59
CA ALA A 201 0.50 -6.82 6.83
C ALA A 201 0.69 -5.59 7.71
N LEU A 202 1.93 -5.12 7.87
CA LEU A 202 2.23 -3.93 8.64
C LEU A 202 1.68 -2.66 7.97
N GLN A 203 1.79 -2.54 6.64
CA GLN A 203 1.23 -1.42 5.87
C GLN A 203 -0.29 -1.30 6.07
N LEU A 204 -1.04 -2.38 5.88
CA LEU A 204 -2.49 -2.34 6.02
C LEU A 204 -2.91 -2.16 7.49
N SER A 205 -2.12 -2.65 8.45
CA SER A 205 -2.35 -2.39 9.88
C SER A 205 -2.08 -0.92 10.24
N ILE A 206 -1.09 -0.25 9.63
CA ILE A 206 -0.87 1.19 9.78
C ILE A 206 -2.10 1.96 9.27
N TYR A 207 -2.60 1.65 8.09
CA TYR A 207 -3.80 2.32 7.55
C TYR A 207 -5.02 2.09 8.43
N GLU A 208 -5.22 0.88 8.93
CA GLU A 208 -6.30 0.60 9.89
C GLU A 208 -6.18 1.44 11.16
N GLN A 209 -4.97 1.51 11.75
CA GLN A 209 -4.76 2.31 12.97
C GLN A 209 -4.96 3.80 12.73
N VAL A 210 -4.49 4.33 11.59
CA VAL A 210 -4.81 5.71 11.17
C VAL A 210 -6.32 5.90 11.11
N MET A 211 -7.05 5.01 10.43
CA MET A 211 -8.50 5.14 10.28
C MET A 211 -9.24 5.09 11.61
N LYS A 212 -8.85 4.22 12.52
CA LYS A 212 -9.46 4.11 13.85
C LYS A 212 -9.14 5.29 14.76
N CYS A 213 -7.86 5.71 14.79
CA CYS A 213 -7.41 6.79 15.65
C CYS A 213 -7.97 8.15 15.24
N GLU A 214 -8.18 8.37 13.94
CA GLU A 214 -8.59 9.67 13.38
C GLU A 214 -10.10 9.73 13.02
N GLY A 215 -10.84 8.65 13.28
CA GLY A 215 -12.30 8.63 13.13
C GLY A 215 -12.80 8.48 11.70
N TYR A 216 -12.02 7.94 10.79
CA TYR A 216 -12.50 7.50 9.46
C TYR A 216 -13.46 6.30 9.58
N ILE A 217 -13.19 5.44 10.56
CA ILE A 217 -14.04 4.30 10.93
C ILE A 217 -14.19 4.28 12.46
N PRO A 218 -15.19 3.59 13.03
CA PRO A 218 -15.33 3.44 14.47
C PRO A 218 -14.07 2.84 15.11
N PRO A 219 -13.64 3.31 16.30
CA PRO A 219 -12.41 2.83 16.94
C PRO A 219 -12.44 1.34 17.33
N ASP A 220 -13.64 0.81 17.55
CA ASP A 220 -13.92 -0.60 17.84
C ASP A 220 -14.33 -1.43 16.63
N ALA A 221 -14.25 -0.85 15.41
CA ALA A 221 -14.59 -1.55 14.18
C ALA A 221 -13.78 -2.84 14.00
N THR A 222 -14.46 -3.91 13.61
CA THR A 222 -13.78 -5.13 13.14
C THR A 222 -13.31 -4.90 11.71
N VAL A 223 -12.01 -5.08 11.47
CA VAL A 223 -11.37 -4.87 10.16
C VAL A 223 -10.66 -6.15 9.72
N GLU A 224 -10.92 -6.57 8.50
CA GLU A 224 -10.18 -7.64 7.84
C GLU A 224 -9.25 -7.03 6.78
N ARG A 225 -8.05 -7.56 6.65
CA ARG A 225 -6.99 -7.10 5.73
C ARG A 225 -6.68 -8.17 4.72
N TRP A 226 -6.76 -7.85 3.45
CA TRP A 226 -6.63 -8.80 2.36
C TRP A 226 -5.72 -8.26 1.25
N LEU A 227 -4.87 -9.14 0.71
CA LEU A 227 -4.22 -8.91 -0.56
C LEU A 227 -5.01 -9.62 -1.65
N ASN A 228 -5.28 -8.91 -2.73
CA ASN A 228 -5.75 -9.46 -3.99
C ASN A 228 -4.52 -9.60 -4.90
N VAL A 229 -3.96 -10.81 -4.97
CA VAL A 229 -2.69 -11.07 -5.66
C VAL A 229 -2.96 -11.67 -7.03
N TYR A 230 -2.63 -10.93 -8.09
CA TYR A 230 -2.73 -11.45 -9.45
C TYR A 230 -1.72 -12.59 -9.69
N ARG A 231 -2.22 -13.71 -10.21
CA ARG A 231 -1.44 -14.91 -10.57
C ARG A 231 -1.38 -15.06 -12.08
N LYS A 232 -0.24 -14.70 -12.67
CA LYS A 232 -0.03 -14.74 -14.12
C LYS A 232 -0.33 -16.12 -14.76
N PRO A 233 0.06 -17.28 -14.18
CA PRO A 233 -0.20 -18.58 -14.79
C PRO A 233 -1.69 -18.93 -14.95
N THR A 234 -2.52 -18.48 -14.02
CA THR A 234 -3.98 -18.74 -14.02
C THR A 234 -4.79 -17.57 -14.56
N ALA A 235 -4.16 -16.40 -14.71
CA ALA A 235 -4.82 -15.14 -15.05
C ALA A 235 -6.02 -14.84 -14.12
N ASP A 236 -5.85 -15.05 -12.81
CA ASP A 236 -6.87 -14.87 -11.78
C ASP A 236 -6.24 -14.26 -10.50
N PHE A 237 -7.07 -13.90 -9.53
CA PHE A 237 -6.62 -13.38 -8.23
C PHE A 237 -6.68 -14.44 -7.14
N GLU A 238 -5.59 -14.53 -6.38
CA GLU A 238 -5.52 -15.24 -5.11
C GLU A 238 -5.76 -14.25 -3.97
N HIS A 239 -6.65 -14.61 -3.04
CA HIS A 239 -6.94 -13.80 -1.88
C HIS A 239 -6.09 -14.28 -0.69
N VAL A 240 -5.26 -13.40 -0.15
CA VAL A 240 -4.38 -13.70 0.97
C VAL A 240 -4.79 -12.84 2.16
N GLN A 241 -5.33 -13.47 3.19
CA GLN A 241 -5.64 -12.78 4.43
C GLN A 241 -4.35 -12.45 5.19
N LEU A 242 -4.27 -11.23 5.71
CA LEU A 242 -3.15 -10.72 6.47
C LEU A 242 -3.46 -10.70 7.98
N PRO A 243 -2.44 -10.95 8.83
CA PRO A 243 -2.60 -10.86 10.28
C PRO A 243 -2.85 -9.43 10.74
N ASP A 244 -3.39 -9.29 11.94
CA ASP A 244 -3.46 -8.02 12.65
C ASP A 244 -2.09 -7.71 13.28
N LEU A 245 -1.49 -6.61 12.85
CA LEU A 245 -0.26 -6.04 13.40
C LEU A 245 -0.51 -4.63 13.96
N GLY A 246 -1.70 -4.42 14.52
CA GLY A 246 -2.11 -3.10 15.03
C GLY A 246 -1.22 -2.59 16.16
N ARG A 247 -0.69 -3.46 17.02
CA ARG A 247 0.26 -3.10 18.06
C ARG A 247 1.59 -2.61 17.48
N GLU A 248 2.12 -3.34 16.50
CA GLU A 248 3.35 -3.02 15.79
C GLU A 248 3.20 -1.71 15.01
N ALA A 249 2.06 -1.54 14.34
CA ALA A 249 1.71 -0.32 13.62
C ALA A 249 1.67 0.90 14.54
N LEU A 250 0.98 0.83 15.69
CA LEU A 250 0.92 1.92 16.65
C LEU A 250 2.29 2.28 17.22
N LEU A 251 3.14 1.29 17.54
CA LEU A 251 4.49 1.54 18.02
C LEU A 251 5.34 2.26 16.96
N LEU A 252 5.23 1.85 15.71
CA LEU A 252 5.98 2.45 14.61
C LEU A 252 5.49 3.87 14.30
N MET A 253 4.18 4.10 14.30
CA MET A 253 3.56 5.43 14.12
C MET A 253 3.95 6.39 15.27
N ALA A 254 3.93 5.90 16.51
CA ALA A 254 4.35 6.70 17.66
C ALA A 254 5.84 7.06 17.58
N TRP A 255 6.69 6.15 17.14
CA TRP A 255 8.11 6.43 16.90
C TRP A 255 8.29 7.50 15.82
N ASN A 256 7.59 7.41 14.68
CA ASN A 256 7.63 8.42 13.62
C ASN A 256 7.30 9.83 14.16
N ALA A 257 6.24 9.95 14.95
CA ALA A 257 5.84 11.23 15.56
C ALA A 257 6.90 11.81 16.51
N THR A 258 7.73 10.98 17.12
CA THR A 258 8.81 11.45 18.03
C THR A 258 10.05 11.86 17.25
N CYS A 259 10.40 11.20 16.15
CA CYS A 259 11.56 11.55 15.33
C CYS A 259 11.40 12.94 14.69
N ASP A 260 10.21 13.24 14.17
CA ASP A 260 9.91 14.55 13.58
C ASP A 260 9.88 15.70 14.60
N ASN A 261 9.59 15.41 15.88
CA ASN A 261 9.60 16.43 16.94
C ASN A 261 10.99 16.75 17.48
N LEU A 262 12.02 15.92 17.21
CA LEU A 262 13.39 16.19 17.66
C LEU A 262 14.10 17.27 16.81
N GLU A 263 13.62 17.56 15.60
CA GLU A 263 14.13 18.67 14.78
C GLU A 263 13.56 20.04 15.17
N TYR A 264 12.55 20.11 16.04
CA TYR A 264 11.89 21.35 16.47
C TYR A 264 11.96 21.56 17.98
N VAL A 265 13.15 21.54 18.55
CA VAL A 265 13.42 22.14 19.87
C VAL A 265 14.24 23.41 19.62
N PRO A 266 13.64 24.60 19.60
CA PRO A 266 14.42 25.81 19.70
C PRO A 266 15.05 25.84 21.13
N PHE A 267 16.37 25.81 21.17
CA PHE A 267 17.14 26.13 22.39
C PHE A 267 16.99 27.61 22.72
#